data_9ecebcf475ba06d4a025badf9f1c8307
#
_entry.id   9ecebcf475ba06d4a025badf9f1c8307
#
_cell.length_a   1.000
_cell.length_b   1.000
_cell.length_c   1.000
_cell.angle_alpha   90.00
_cell.angle_beta   90.00
_cell.angle_gamma   90.00
#
_symmetry.space_group_name_H-M   'P 1'
#
loop_
_entity.id
_entity.type
_entity.pdbx_description
1 polymer ?
#
loop_
_entity_poly.entity_id
_entity_poly.type
_entity_poly.pdbx_seq_one_letter_code
_entity_poly.pdbx_strand_id
1 'polypeptide(L)'
;MDGEISPSTVAELHESDATPRIVDIRNPAAFEREHIPDSVNIPFEELPDRVAELTDADRIVTVCPHGQASVQAARLIGSYEGTADCRVESMEGGLTAWDGPLAEAAPEADEGPEAPF
;
A
#
# COMPACT_ATOMS: atom_id res chain seq x y z
N MET A 1 -12.58 7.31 -6.55
CA MET A 1 -11.58 7.52 -5.49
C MET A 1 -11.83 8.86 -4.82
N ASP A 2 -11.34 9.01 -3.61
CA ASP A 2 -11.61 10.18 -2.79
C ASP A 2 -10.50 11.24 -2.85
N GLY A 3 -9.56 11.11 -3.75
CA GLY A 3 -8.51 12.09 -3.95
C GLY A 3 -7.14 11.56 -3.59
N GLU A 4 -6.23 12.49 -3.37
CA GLU A 4 -4.86 12.15 -2.97
C GLU A 4 -4.63 12.54 -1.52
N ILE A 5 -3.67 11.86 -0.88
CA ILE A 5 -3.34 12.10 0.51
C ILE A 5 -1.82 12.30 0.61
N SER A 6 -1.39 13.26 1.41
CA SER A 6 0.04 13.54 1.54
C SER A 6 0.75 12.43 2.33
N PRO A 7 2.04 12.20 2.05
CA PRO A 7 2.81 11.23 2.83
C PRO A 7 2.83 11.55 4.33
N SER A 8 2.87 12.83 4.69
CA SER A 8 2.88 13.21 6.10
C SER A 8 1.56 12.84 6.79
N THR A 9 0.44 12.99 6.08
CA THR A 9 -0.85 12.60 6.65
C THR A 9 -0.93 11.08 6.80
N VAL A 10 -0.39 10.32 5.81
CA VAL A 10 -0.35 8.86 5.92
C VAL A 10 0.49 8.46 7.14
N ALA A 11 1.63 9.13 7.35
CA ALA A 11 2.48 8.82 8.49
C ALA A 11 1.75 9.07 9.82
N GLU A 12 0.99 10.15 9.90
CA GLU A 12 0.21 10.45 11.11
C GLU A 12 -0.85 9.38 11.36
N LEU A 13 -1.54 8.97 10.30
CA LEU A 13 -2.57 7.94 10.41
C LEU A 13 -1.95 6.59 10.77
N HIS A 14 -0.77 6.31 10.23
CA HIS A 14 -0.08 5.05 10.49
C HIS A 14 0.29 4.91 11.97
N GLU A 15 0.60 6.01 12.62
CA GLU A 15 0.96 6.02 14.03
C GLU A 15 -0.25 6.10 14.96
N SER A 16 -1.44 6.29 14.41
CA SER A 16 -2.66 6.43 15.19
C SER A 16 -3.45 5.12 15.22
N ASP A 17 -4.55 5.11 15.97
CA ASP A 17 -5.47 3.97 15.97
C ASP A 17 -6.30 3.87 14.69
N ALA A 18 -6.21 4.87 13.82
CA ALA A 18 -6.98 4.93 12.58
C ALA A 18 -6.13 4.58 11.36
N THR A 19 -5.19 3.63 11.51
CA THR A 19 -4.31 3.21 10.42
C THR A 19 -5.12 2.71 9.23
N PRO A 20 -4.92 3.30 8.03
CA PRO A 20 -5.61 2.81 6.84
C PRO A 20 -4.98 1.53 6.33
N ARG A 21 -5.70 0.81 5.46
CA ARG A 21 -5.10 -0.30 4.73
C ARG A 21 -4.23 0.30 3.63
N ILE A 22 -2.92 0.15 3.76
CA ILE A 22 -1.97 0.68 2.77
C ILE A 22 -1.67 -0.42 1.77
N VAL A 23 -1.94 -0.15 0.49
CA VAL A 23 -1.78 -1.12 -0.59
C VAL A 23 -0.65 -0.67 -1.49
N ASP A 24 0.46 -1.41 -1.45
CA ASP A 24 1.63 -1.17 -2.29
C ASP A 24 1.44 -1.96 -3.58
N ILE A 25 1.35 -1.26 -4.71
CA ILE A 25 1.03 -1.87 -6.00
C ILE A 25 2.26 -2.19 -6.83
N ARG A 26 3.45 -2.07 -6.26
CA ARG A 26 4.69 -2.42 -6.97
C ARG A 26 4.81 -3.94 -7.10
N ASN A 27 5.81 -4.40 -7.86
CA ASN A 27 6.03 -5.82 -7.95
C ASN A 27 6.55 -6.39 -6.61
N PRO A 28 6.44 -7.71 -6.38
CA PRO A 28 6.84 -8.29 -5.09
C PRO A 28 8.30 -8.07 -4.73
N ALA A 29 9.19 -8.06 -5.71
CA ALA A 29 10.62 -7.87 -5.43
C ALA A 29 10.89 -6.47 -4.86
N ALA A 30 10.23 -5.45 -5.40
CA ALA A 30 10.38 -4.09 -4.89
C ALA A 30 9.81 -3.98 -3.49
N PHE A 31 8.65 -4.60 -3.26
CA PHE A 31 8.02 -4.59 -1.95
C PHE A 31 8.90 -5.25 -0.89
N GLU A 32 9.51 -6.38 -1.24
CA GLU A 32 10.37 -7.11 -0.29
C GLU A 32 11.60 -6.30 0.12
N ARG A 33 12.14 -5.50 -0.80
CA ARG A 33 13.31 -4.69 -0.48
C ARG A 33 13.01 -3.61 0.55
N GLU A 34 11.91 -2.89 0.35
CA GLU A 34 11.50 -1.81 1.25
C GLU A 34 10.04 -1.51 1.02
N HIS A 35 9.29 -1.37 2.11
CA HIS A 35 7.88 -0.97 2.03
C HIS A 35 7.47 -0.29 3.33
N ILE A 36 6.36 0.43 3.28
CA ILE A 36 5.81 1.05 4.48
C ILE A 36 5.37 -0.08 5.43
N PRO A 37 5.76 -0.02 6.71
CA PRO A 37 5.36 -1.09 7.65
C PRO A 37 3.86 -1.29 7.66
N ASP A 38 3.43 -2.54 7.76
CA ASP A 38 2.02 -2.95 7.79
C ASP A 38 1.30 -2.77 6.47
N SER A 39 1.97 -2.34 5.39
CA SER A 39 1.34 -2.30 4.08
C SER A 39 1.24 -3.71 3.51
N VAL A 40 0.28 -3.91 2.61
CA VAL A 40 0.11 -5.17 1.91
C VAL A 40 0.53 -4.97 0.46
N ASN A 41 1.07 -6.03 -0.15
CA ASN A 41 1.49 -5.97 -1.54
C ASN A 41 0.43 -6.60 -2.43
N ILE A 42 -0.18 -5.80 -3.29
CA ILE A 42 -1.06 -6.28 -4.33
C ILE A 42 -0.57 -5.63 -5.62
N PRO A 43 0.25 -6.33 -6.41
CA PRO A 43 0.75 -5.74 -7.66
C PRO A 43 -0.40 -5.24 -8.54
N PHE A 44 -0.15 -4.15 -9.26
CA PHE A 44 -1.20 -3.48 -10.04
C PHE A 44 -1.98 -4.47 -10.92
N GLU A 45 -1.28 -5.35 -11.61
CA GLU A 45 -1.91 -6.28 -12.54
C GLU A 45 -2.79 -7.32 -11.86
N GLU A 46 -2.61 -7.50 -10.54
CA GLU A 46 -3.42 -8.45 -9.77
C GLU A 46 -4.63 -7.80 -9.11
N LEU A 47 -4.70 -6.46 -9.13
CA LEU A 47 -5.79 -5.75 -8.45
C LEU A 47 -7.19 -6.22 -8.85
N PRO A 48 -7.48 -6.40 -10.16
CA PRO A 48 -8.84 -6.82 -10.52
C PRO A 48 -9.26 -8.13 -9.86
N ASP A 49 -8.31 -9.04 -9.67
CA ASP A 49 -8.61 -10.35 -9.08
C ASP A 49 -8.56 -10.33 -7.56
N ARG A 50 -7.97 -9.31 -6.95
CA ARG A 50 -7.73 -9.30 -5.51
C ARG A 50 -8.40 -8.14 -4.77
N VAL A 51 -9.12 -7.29 -5.47
CA VAL A 51 -9.77 -6.13 -4.83
C VAL A 51 -10.76 -6.57 -3.75
N ALA A 52 -11.32 -7.76 -3.88
CA ALA A 52 -12.25 -8.30 -2.87
C ALA A 52 -11.59 -8.48 -1.50
N GLU A 53 -10.26 -8.58 -1.46
CA GLU A 53 -9.52 -8.69 -0.19
C GLU A 53 -9.56 -7.40 0.63
N LEU A 54 -10.00 -6.30 0.01
CA LEU A 54 -9.99 -4.99 0.64
C LEU A 54 -11.37 -4.55 1.16
N THR A 55 -12.37 -5.40 1.04
CA THR A 55 -13.76 -5.00 1.36
C THR A 55 -14.01 -4.77 2.84
N ASP A 56 -13.13 -5.25 3.71
CA ASP A 56 -13.27 -5.06 5.14
C ASP A 56 -12.57 -3.81 5.67
N ALA A 57 -11.93 -3.05 4.79
CA ALA A 57 -11.22 -1.84 5.20
C ALA A 57 -12.15 -0.63 5.14
N ASP A 58 -11.97 0.30 6.08
CA ASP A 58 -12.72 1.56 6.08
C ASP A 58 -12.03 2.61 5.24
N ARG A 59 -10.70 2.53 5.17
CA ARG A 59 -9.89 3.50 4.45
C ARG A 59 -8.73 2.77 3.78
N ILE A 60 -8.52 3.06 2.50
CA ILE A 60 -7.50 2.42 1.70
C ILE A 60 -6.62 3.50 1.09
N VAL A 61 -5.30 3.33 1.17
CA VAL A 61 -4.34 4.23 0.55
C VAL A 61 -3.46 3.41 -0.39
N THR A 62 -3.46 3.76 -1.68
CA THR A 62 -2.60 3.08 -2.65
C THR A 62 -1.25 3.78 -2.75
N VAL A 63 -0.20 3.00 -2.95
CA VAL A 63 1.18 3.50 -2.95
C VAL A 63 1.94 2.92 -4.14
N CYS A 64 2.66 3.78 -4.88
CA CYS A 64 3.57 3.37 -5.95
C CYS A 64 4.84 4.22 -5.85
N PRO A 65 5.85 4.03 -6.72
CA PRO A 65 7.09 4.79 -6.58
C PRO A 65 6.92 6.31 -6.66
N HIS A 66 6.10 6.80 -7.59
CA HIS A 66 6.01 8.25 -7.85
C HIS A 66 4.61 8.83 -7.73
N GLY A 67 3.64 8.05 -7.30
CA GLY A 67 2.28 8.56 -7.10
C GLY A 67 1.43 8.63 -8.36
N GLN A 68 1.84 8.01 -9.47
CA GLN A 68 1.10 8.04 -10.72
C GLN A 68 0.23 6.81 -10.90
N ALA A 69 0.84 5.62 -10.88
CA ALA A 69 0.07 4.39 -11.03
C ALA A 69 -0.89 4.18 -9.87
N SER A 70 -0.54 4.68 -8.69
CA SER A 70 -1.41 4.56 -7.52
C SER A 70 -2.72 5.32 -7.68
N VAL A 71 -2.76 6.38 -8.50
CA VAL A 71 -4.01 7.08 -8.79
C VAL A 71 -4.94 6.14 -9.57
N GLN A 72 -4.43 5.45 -10.58
CA GLN A 72 -5.23 4.50 -11.34
C GLN A 72 -5.68 3.33 -10.47
N ALA A 73 -4.81 2.86 -9.60
CA ALA A 73 -5.15 1.78 -8.68
C ALA A 73 -6.28 2.22 -7.74
N ALA A 74 -6.20 3.44 -7.21
CA ALA A 74 -7.24 3.96 -6.31
C ALA A 74 -8.57 4.07 -7.04
N ARG A 75 -8.54 4.49 -8.30
CA ARG A 75 -9.77 4.58 -9.11
C ARG A 75 -10.38 3.21 -9.34
N LEU A 76 -9.55 2.23 -9.64
CA LEU A 76 -10.02 0.87 -9.84
C LEU A 76 -10.66 0.32 -8.57
N ILE A 77 -9.99 0.47 -7.44
CA ILE A 77 -10.53 0.01 -6.16
C ILE A 77 -11.82 0.75 -5.84
N GLY A 78 -11.85 2.06 -6.03
CA GLY A 78 -13.03 2.85 -5.72
C GLY A 78 -14.23 2.56 -6.59
N SER A 79 -14.01 1.98 -7.77
CA SER A 79 -15.12 1.62 -8.66
C SER A 79 -15.71 0.25 -8.35
N TYR A 80 -15.06 -0.51 -7.48
CA TYR A 80 -15.55 -1.85 -7.10
C TYR A 80 -16.70 -1.70 -6.11
N GLU A 81 -17.77 -2.44 -6.33
CA GLU A 81 -18.96 -2.34 -5.50
C GLU A 81 -18.70 -2.68 -4.04
N GLY A 82 -17.85 -3.69 -3.79
CA GLY A 82 -17.53 -4.12 -2.44
C GLY A 82 -16.75 -3.12 -1.61
N THR A 83 -16.16 -2.10 -2.24
CA THR A 83 -15.43 -1.04 -1.55
C THR A 83 -16.12 0.31 -1.68
N ALA A 84 -17.39 0.32 -2.08
CA ALA A 84 -18.11 1.57 -2.35
C ALA A 84 -18.18 2.49 -1.13
N ASP A 85 -18.21 1.91 0.07
CA ASP A 85 -18.29 2.69 1.31
C ASP A 85 -16.91 2.98 1.90
N CYS A 86 -15.84 2.54 1.26
CA CYS A 86 -14.49 2.80 1.73
C CYS A 86 -13.99 4.16 1.22
N ARG A 87 -13.16 4.81 2.04
CA ARG A 87 -12.44 5.98 1.55
C ARG A 87 -11.17 5.48 0.85
N VAL A 88 -11.02 5.80 -0.42
CA VAL A 88 -9.90 5.30 -1.23
C VAL A 88 -9.10 6.48 -1.77
N GLU A 89 -7.83 6.56 -1.39
CA GLU A 89 -6.95 7.66 -1.77
C GLU A 89 -5.62 7.14 -2.30
N SER A 90 -4.94 7.97 -3.10
CA SER A 90 -3.60 7.68 -3.60
C SER A 90 -2.60 8.54 -2.85
N MET A 91 -1.47 7.96 -2.40
CA MET A 91 -0.45 8.74 -1.71
C MET A 91 0.34 9.58 -2.71
N GLU A 92 0.31 10.92 -2.51
CA GLU A 92 0.99 11.86 -3.37
C GLU A 92 2.50 11.62 -3.39
N GLY A 93 3.09 11.71 -4.58
CA GLY A 93 4.53 11.59 -4.73
C GLY A 93 5.07 10.17 -4.53
N GLY A 94 4.25 9.27 -4.06
CA GLY A 94 4.63 7.88 -3.88
C GLY A 94 5.73 7.68 -2.85
N LEU A 95 6.38 6.55 -2.93
CA LEU A 95 7.44 6.22 -1.97
C LEU A 95 8.63 7.16 -2.03
N THR A 96 8.88 7.81 -3.17
CA THR A 96 9.97 8.78 -3.25
C THR A 96 9.75 9.99 -2.35
N ALA A 97 8.50 10.27 -2.00
CA ALA A 97 8.15 11.37 -1.11
C ALA A 97 7.93 10.92 0.33
N TRP A 98 8.04 9.63 0.61
CA TRP A 98 7.80 9.08 1.95
C TRP A 98 9.03 9.27 2.83
N ASP A 99 8.88 9.94 3.96
CA ASP A 99 9.95 10.19 4.93
C ASP A 99 9.87 9.31 6.17
N GLY A 100 8.85 8.46 6.25
CA GLY A 100 8.65 7.61 7.42
C GLY A 100 9.50 6.36 7.40
N PRO A 101 9.28 5.47 8.36
CA PRO A 101 10.06 4.22 8.41
C PRO A 101 9.71 3.30 7.26
N LEU A 102 10.67 2.44 6.91
CA LEU A 102 10.48 1.41 5.90
C LEU A 102 10.88 0.08 6.51
N ALA A 103 10.20 -0.98 6.10
CA ALA A 103 10.46 -2.33 6.57
C ALA A 103 10.94 -3.19 5.40
N GLU A 104 11.58 -4.31 5.73
CA GLU A 104 12.00 -5.31 4.74
C GLU A 104 11.23 -6.60 5.03
N ALA A 105 10.73 -7.22 4.01
CA ALA A 105 9.95 -8.45 4.16
C ALA A 105 10.84 -9.68 4.25
N ALA A 106 12.01 -9.60 3.67
CA ALA A 106 12.89 -10.76 3.62
C ALA A 106 13.46 -11.08 4.94
N PRO A 107 13.58 -11.82 5.09
CA PRO A 107 14.18 -12.22 5.63
C PRO A 107 14.42 -12.95 6.00
N GLU A 108 14.14 -12.66 6.10
CA GLU A 108 14.32 -13.05 6.43
C GLU A 108 14.73 -13.81 6.35
N ALA A 109 14.68 -13.63 6.15
CA ALA A 109 15.03 -14.25 6.10
C ALA A 109 15.60 -14.82 6.02
N ASP A 110 15.45 -14.52 6.13
CA ASP A 110 15.99 -15.03 6.28
C ASP A 110 16.39 -15.66 6.44
N GLU A 111 16.31 -15.46 6.68
CA GLU A 111 16.65 -16.08 7.03
C GLU A 111 17.14 -16.74 6.96
N GLY A 112 17.24 -16.69 7.09
CA GLY A 112 17.58 -17.29 7.27
C GLY A 112 18.14 -17.83 7.03
N PRO A 113 18.26 -17.94 7.26
CA PRO A 113 18.85 -18.44 7.21
C PRO A 113 19.42 -18.82 6.87
N GLU A 114 19.28 -18.63 7.08
CA GLU A 114 19.80 -18.99 7.09
C GLU A 114 20.38 -19.34 6.83
N ALA A 115 20.40 -19.34 6.95
CA ALA A 115 20.91 -19.66 7.00
C ALA A 115 21.45 -20.09 6.78
N PRO A 116 21.60 -20.14 6.89
CA PRO A 116 22.13 -20.53 6.85
C PRO A 116 22.69 -20.90 6.61
N PHE A 117 22.54 -20.90 6.89
CA PHE A 117 22.98 -21.12 6.92
C PHE A 117 23.40 -21.37 6.88
#